data_d10c30aa9df355455975fa1a4ad513a1
#
_entry.id   d10c30aa9df355455975fa1a4ad513a1
#
_cell.length_a   1.000
_cell.length_b   1.000
_cell.length_c   1.000
_cell.angle_alpha   90.00
_cell.angle_beta   90.00
_cell.angle_gamma   90.00
#
_symmetry.space_group_name_H-M   'P 1'
#
loop_
_entity.id
_entity.type
_entity.pdbx_description
1 polymer ?
#
loop_
_entity_poly.entity_id
_entity_poly.type
_entity_poly.pdbx_seq_one_letter_code
_entity_poly.pdbx_strand_id
1 'polypeptide(L)'
;VDQKSFDELLDAILADWRNQFPAADTSQGSLIFIKSACLASALWGLYRYQEWISRQIFPDTADSENMEHHAWVRGLSRRSSETDAELLTRLFEYIRRPPAGGNSSDYIKWALDVDYVAAAWCFPLGQGLGTVDVVIMADEDHTGSEIPTDHALTGSVTDTAEKKLIDSGATFADTVRAGDIAVNDDLDTEAVITAVDGDTQLSLSADIFTEAAQSYTIKSLTVQVKEYIDTVRPVTGHLIRVLAPSIQSEDITMTVGGTADTSRITADITALLNALGPGDVLYVDQIKAIAINNGATTVSSLTPAADVTPDAYEMIRPGTITIS
;
A
#
# COMPACT_ATOMS: atom_id res chain seq x y z
N VAL A 1 -11.10 -29.89 -13.52
CA VAL A 1 -10.90 -30.78 -14.66
C VAL A 1 -10.26 -32.03 -14.13
N ASP A 2 -10.90 -33.20 -14.35
CA ASP A 2 -10.36 -34.49 -13.93
C ASP A 2 -9.13 -34.78 -14.81
N GLN A 3 -7.94 -34.72 -14.19
CA GLN A 3 -6.68 -34.85 -14.93
C GLN A 3 -6.36 -36.33 -15.07
N LYS A 4 -6.27 -36.82 -16.29
CA LYS A 4 -5.76 -38.15 -16.54
C LYS A 4 -4.24 -38.14 -16.68
N SER A 5 -3.59 -39.05 -15.99
CA SER A 5 -2.17 -39.32 -16.15
C SER A 5 -1.88 -39.94 -17.53
N PHE A 6 -0.61 -39.92 -17.95
CA PHE A 6 -0.19 -40.62 -19.16
C PHE A 6 -0.56 -42.11 -19.13
N ASP A 7 -0.32 -42.77 -17.99
CA ASP A 7 -0.59 -44.21 -17.82
C ASP A 7 -2.11 -44.51 -17.93
N GLU A 8 -2.95 -43.70 -17.28
CA GLU A 8 -4.44 -43.84 -17.39
C GLU A 8 -4.93 -43.66 -18.82
N LEU A 9 -4.35 -42.73 -19.57
CA LEU A 9 -4.68 -42.53 -20.98
C LEU A 9 -4.23 -43.69 -21.83
N LEU A 10 -3.00 -44.17 -21.62
CA LEU A 10 -2.47 -45.33 -22.34
C LEU A 10 -3.30 -46.57 -22.06
N ASP A 11 -3.60 -46.85 -20.81
CA ASP A 11 -4.42 -48.02 -20.39
C ASP A 11 -5.84 -47.94 -21.00
N ALA A 12 -6.45 -46.78 -21.01
CA ALA A 12 -7.75 -46.57 -21.62
C ALA A 12 -7.73 -46.88 -23.15
N ILE A 13 -6.71 -46.36 -23.85
CA ILE A 13 -6.56 -46.61 -25.30
C ILE A 13 -6.31 -48.09 -25.60
N LEU A 14 -5.47 -48.74 -24.79
CA LEU A 14 -5.19 -50.18 -24.94
C LEU A 14 -6.42 -51.03 -24.58
N ALA A 15 -7.24 -50.60 -23.63
CA ALA A 15 -8.52 -51.26 -23.31
C ALA A 15 -9.51 -51.13 -24.49
N ASP A 16 -9.58 -49.96 -25.11
CA ASP A 16 -10.45 -49.77 -26.31
C ASP A 16 -9.99 -50.66 -27.45
N TRP A 17 -8.68 -50.81 -27.70
CA TRP A 17 -8.18 -51.74 -28.70
C TRP A 17 -8.61 -53.20 -28.40
N ARG A 18 -8.48 -53.66 -27.17
CA ARG A 18 -8.88 -55.02 -26.75
C ARG A 18 -10.39 -55.22 -26.89
N ASN A 19 -11.19 -54.20 -26.60
CA ASN A 19 -12.64 -54.25 -26.72
C ASN A 19 -13.08 -54.30 -28.17
N GLN A 20 -12.47 -53.55 -29.05
CA GLN A 20 -12.83 -53.48 -30.49
C GLN A 20 -12.24 -54.65 -31.28
N PHE A 21 -11.07 -55.12 -30.94
CA PHE A 21 -10.36 -56.21 -31.59
C PHE A 21 -9.67 -57.11 -30.54
N PRO A 22 -10.39 -58.14 -30.01
CA PRO A 22 -9.84 -58.97 -28.93
C PRO A 22 -8.56 -59.74 -29.26
N ALA A 23 -8.25 -59.96 -30.55
CA ALA A 23 -7.02 -60.60 -30.99
C ALA A 23 -5.85 -59.61 -31.18
N ALA A 24 -5.99 -58.34 -30.81
CA ALA A 24 -4.95 -57.33 -30.90
C ALA A 24 -3.81 -57.60 -29.93
N ASP A 25 -2.57 -57.59 -30.39
CA ASP A 25 -1.39 -57.61 -29.55
C ASP A 25 -1.15 -56.24 -28.93
N THR A 26 -1.53 -56.11 -27.66
CA THR A 26 -1.36 -54.87 -26.89
C THR A 26 -0.17 -54.96 -25.91
N SER A 27 0.69 -55.97 -26.08
CA SER A 27 1.89 -56.13 -25.26
C SER A 27 2.91 -54.99 -25.46
N GLN A 28 3.72 -54.73 -24.46
CA GLN A 28 4.76 -53.74 -24.53
C GLN A 28 5.72 -54.04 -25.70
N GLY A 29 5.97 -53.05 -26.58
CA GLY A 29 6.79 -53.20 -27.76
C GLY A 29 6.03 -53.58 -29.02
N SER A 30 4.74 -53.97 -28.94
CA SER A 30 3.91 -54.20 -30.15
C SER A 30 3.64 -52.85 -30.87
N LEU A 31 3.31 -52.93 -32.17
CA LEU A 31 2.97 -51.74 -32.96
C LEU A 31 1.79 -50.96 -32.39
N ILE A 32 0.77 -51.70 -31.88
CA ILE A 32 -0.42 -51.12 -31.26
C ILE A 32 0.00 -50.37 -29.97
N PHE A 33 0.81 -50.99 -29.13
CA PHE A 33 1.33 -50.34 -27.91
C PHE A 33 2.07 -49.04 -28.23
N ILE A 34 3.01 -49.07 -29.19
CA ILE A 34 3.82 -47.89 -29.56
C ILE A 34 2.93 -46.77 -30.09
N LYS A 35 1.98 -47.07 -30.98
CA LYS A 35 1.02 -46.07 -31.50
C LYS A 35 0.13 -45.49 -30.40
N SER A 36 -0.36 -46.35 -29.51
CA SER A 36 -1.18 -45.96 -28.37
C SER A 36 -0.40 -45.06 -27.41
N ALA A 37 0.88 -45.36 -27.15
CA ALA A 37 1.76 -44.51 -26.33
C ALA A 37 2.01 -43.12 -26.95
N CYS A 38 2.21 -43.07 -28.28
CA CYS A 38 2.33 -41.78 -28.97
C CYS A 38 1.05 -40.96 -28.87
N LEU A 39 -0.13 -41.59 -29.02
CA LEU A 39 -1.41 -40.92 -28.89
C LEU A 39 -1.68 -40.48 -27.42
N ALA A 40 -1.39 -41.33 -26.47
CA ALA A 40 -1.50 -41.02 -25.03
C ALA A 40 -0.61 -39.82 -24.65
N SER A 41 0.62 -39.76 -25.19
CA SER A 41 1.55 -38.63 -24.99
C SER A 41 0.98 -37.32 -25.54
N ALA A 42 0.42 -37.34 -26.74
CA ALA A 42 -0.20 -36.15 -27.33
C ALA A 42 -1.41 -35.68 -26.53
N LEU A 43 -2.28 -36.61 -26.10
CA LEU A 43 -3.46 -36.30 -25.28
C LEU A 43 -3.05 -35.78 -23.89
N TRP A 44 -2.03 -36.38 -23.27
CA TRP A 44 -1.50 -35.91 -22.00
C TRP A 44 -0.97 -34.47 -22.10
N GLY A 45 -0.26 -34.15 -23.20
CA GLY A 45 0.17 -32.77 -23.50
C GLY A 45 -1.00 -31.79 -23.56
N LEU A 46 -2.12 -32.18 -24.18
CA LEU A 46 -3.34 -31.38 -24.22
C LEU A 46 -3.96 -31.18 -22.82
N TYR A 47 -4.01 -32.23 -21.99
CA TYR A 47 -4.50 -32.10 -20.60
C TYR A 47 -3.64 -31.13 -19.79
N ARG A 48 -2.30 -31.20 -19.94
CA ARG A 48 -1.40 -30.27 -19.28
C ARG A 48 -1.60 -28.82 -19.73
N TYR A 49 -1.85 -28.62 -21.04
CA TYR A 49 -2.14 -27.29 -21.57
C TYR A 49 -3.50 -26.77 -21.10
N GLN A 50 -4.53 -27.62 -21.02
CA GLN A 50 -5.82 -27.26 -20.44
C GLN A 50 -5.73 -26.89 -18.97
N GLU A 51 -4.90 -27.60 -18.19
CA GLU A 51 -4.61 -27.26 -16.80
C GLU A 51 -3.98 -25.87 -16.70
N TRP A 52 -2.98 -25.57 -17.53
CA TRP A 52 -2.37 -24.24 -17.57
C TRP A 52 -3.40 -23.18 -17.90
N ILE A 53 -4.23 -23.35 -18.93
CA ILE A 53 -5.31 -22.42 -19.28
C ILE A 53 -6.28 -22.23 -18.11
N SER A 54 -6.65 -23.31 -17.44
CA SER A 54 -7.59 -23.25 -16.31
C SER A 54 -7.07 -22.39 -15.16
N ARG A 55 -5.76 -22.39 -14.93
CA ARG A 55 -5.12 -21.53 -13.92
C ARG A 55 -5.13 -20.06 -14.29
N GLN A 56 -5.17 -19.73 -15.61
CA GLN A 56 -5.18 -18.34 -16.04
C GLN A 56 -6.55 -17.66 -15.89
N ILE A 57 -7.62 -18.43 -15.61
CA ILE A 57 -8.98 -17.90 -15.49
C ILE A 57 -9.12 -16.95 -14.29
N PHE A 58 -8.46 -17.26 -13.18
CA PHE A 58 -8.55 -16.47 -11.95
C PHE A 58 -7.22 -15.78 -11.66
N PRO A 59 -7.23 -14.51 -11.22
CA PRO A 59 -6.01 -13.75 -10.96
C PRO A 59 -5.07 -14.38 -9.93
N ASP A 60 -5.60 -15.08 -8.93
CA ASP A 60 -4.84 -15.72 -7.84
C ASP A 60 -4.07 -16.97 -8.27
N THR A 61 -4.44 -17.56 -9.40
CA THR A 61 -3.78 -18.76 -9.95
C THR A 61 -3.08 -18.49 -11.29
N ALA A 62 -3.25 -17.28 -11.84
CA ALA A 62 -2.64 -16.85 -13.08
C ALA A 62 -1.11 -16.64 -12.91
N ASP A 63 -0.38 -16.81 -14.00
CA ASP A 63 1.01 -16.36 -14.06
C ASP A 63 1.09 -14.82 -14.15
N SER A 64 2.31 -14.27 -13.99
CA SER A 64 2.54 -12.84 -13.92
C SER A 64 1.97 -12.09 -15.13
N GLU A 65 2.17 -12.60 -16.35
CA GLU A 65 1.71 -11.97 -17.59
C GLU A 65 0.16 -11.93 -17.66
N ASN A 66 -0.49 -13.05 -17.37
CA ASN A 66 -1.94 -13.11 -17.38
C ASN A 66 -2.58 -12.34 -16.22
N MET A 67 -1.93 -12.29 -15.06
CA MET A 67 -2.36 -11.45 -13.95
C MET A 67 -2.30 -9.95 -14.31
N GLU A 68 -1.24 -9.51 -14.99
CA GLU A 68 -1.16 -8.14 -15.54
C GLU A 68 -2.27 -7.86 -16.54
N HIS A 69 -2.63 -8.86 -17.36
CA HIS A 69 -3.75 -8.74 -18.29
C HIS A 69 -5.09 -8.61 -17.55
N HIS A 70 -5.30 -9.38 -16.47
CA HIS A 70 -6.46 -9.21 -15.58
C HIS A 70 -6.53 -7.81 -14.97
N ALA A 71 -5.40 -7.24 -14.58
CA ALA A 71 -5.30 -5.88 -14.06
C ALA A 71 -5.62 -4.85 -15.16
N TRP A 72 -5.02 -5.00 -16.35
CA TRP A 72 -5.23 -4.11 -17.49
C TRP A 72 -6.69 -4.02 -17.94
N VAL A 73 -7.41 -5.14 -18.00
CA VAL A 73 -8.85 -5.17 -18.34
C VAL A 73 -9.68 -4.29 -17.38
N ARG A 74 -9.17 -4.04 -16.18
CA ARG A 74 -9.82 -3.21 -15.14
C ARG A 74 -9.22 -1.81 -15.03
N GLY A 75 -8.37 -1.41 -15.98
CA GLY A 75 -7.73 -0.09 -15.99
C GLY A 75 -6.59 0.05 -14.97
N LEU A 76 -6.07 -1.05 -14.45
CA LEU A 76 -4.92 -1.06 -13.55
C LEU A 76 -3.65 -1.42 -14.33
N SER A 77 -2.55 -0.73 -14.02
CA SER A 77 -1.20 -1.07 -14.49
C SER A 77 -0.30 -1.39 -13.30
N ARG A 78 0.73 -2.22 -13.50
CA ARG A 78 1.74 -2.49 -12.49
C ARG A 78 2.50 -1.21 -12.15
N ARG A 79 2.69 -0.93 -10.87
CA ARG A 79 3.54 0.18 -10.39
C ARG A 79 5.02 -0.17 -10.49
N SER A 80 5.87 0.85 -10.44
CA SER A 80 7.33 0.62 -10.41
C SER A 80 7.70 -0.21 -9.17
N SER A 81 8.46 -1.28 -9.39
CA SER A 81 8.91 -2.23 -8.34
C SER A 81 7.80 -3.02 -7.62
N GLU A 82 6.55 -2.98 -8.09
CA GLU A 82 5.43 -3.73 -7.51
C GLU A 82 5.59 -5.24 -7.76
N THR A 83 5.53 -6.04 -6.72
CA THR A 83 5.56 -7.50 -6.80
C THR A 83 4.23 -8.08 -7.27
N ASP A 84 4.22 -9.35 -7.70
CA ASP A 84 2.99 -10.05 -8.10
C ASP A 84 1.97 -10.11 -6.95
N ALA A 85 2.42 -10.32 -5.71
CA ALA A 85 1.54 -10.38 -4.54
C ALA A 85 0.87 -9.02 -4.24
N GLU A 86 1.59 -7.92 -4.40
CA GLU A 86 1.07 -6.57 -4.20
C GLU A 86 0.08 -6.19 -5.30
N LEU A 87 0.41 -6.47 -6.58
CA LEU A 87 -0.51 -6.27 -7.70
C LEU A 87 -1.80 -7.08 -7.51
N LEU A 88 -1.70 -8.35 -7.09
CA LEU A 88 -2.84 -9.23 -6.84
C LEU A 88 -3.73 -8.68 -5.71
N THR A 89 -3.13 -8.21 -4.62
CA THR A 89 -3.85 -7.60 -3.49
C THR A 89 -4.63 -6.38 -3.97
N ARG A 90 -3.99 -5.48 -4.69
CA ARG A 90 -4.60 -4.27 -5.25
C ARG A 90 -5.70 -4.59 -6.27
N LEU A 91 -5.50 -5.61 -7.11
CA LEU A 91 -6.49 -6.08 -8.08
C LEU A 91 -7.74 -6.63 -7.36
N PHE A 92 -7.56 -7.42 -6.29
CA PHE A 92 -8.69 -7.92 -5.50
C PHE A 92 -9.42 -6.83 -4.73
N GLU A 93 -8.73 -5.83 -4.21
CA GLU A 93 -9.37 -4.66 -3.61
C GLU A 93 -10.24 -3.93 -4.63
N TYR A 94 -9.73 -3.70 -5.85
CA TYR A 94 -10.49 -3.08 -6.92
C TYR A 94 -11.73 -3.89 -7.33
N ILE A 95 -11.61 -5.23 -7.38
CA ILE A 95 -12.74 -6.11 -7.72
C ILE A 95 -13.79 -6.13 -6.60
N ARG A 96 -13.36 -6.16 -5.34
CA ARG A 96 -14.26 -6.22 -4.18
C ARG A 96 -14.91 -4.89 -3.85
N ARG A 97 -14.23 -3.79 -4.18
CA ARG A 97 -14.66 -2.41 -3.91
C ARG A 97 -14.53 -1.58 -5.19
N PRO A 98 -15.37 -1.85 -6.21
CA PRO A 98 -15.31 -1.07 -7.43
C PRO A 98 -15.64 0.39 -7.12
N PRO A 99 -14.98 1.35 -7.78
CA PRO A 99 -15.27 2.77 -7.59
C PRO A 99 -16.75 3.03 -7.81
N ALA A 100 -17.44 3.46 -6.76
CA ALA A 100 -18.89 3.71 -6.80
C ALA A 100 -19.24 5.21 -6.90
N GLY A 101 -18.21 6.06 -7.00
CA GLY A 101 -18.38 7.49 -7.20
C GLY A 101 -18.62 8.27 -5.91
N GLY A 102 -17.79 8.10 -4.89
CA GLY A 102 -17.76 8.94 -3.69
C GLY A 102 -18.12 8.26 -2.38
N ASN A 103 -17.91 6.94 -2.28
CA ASN A 103 -17.91 6.26 -0.99
C ASN A 103 -16.56 6.45 -0.26
N SER A 104 -16.49 6.13 1.04
CA SER A 104 -15.26 6.28 1.83
C SER A 104 -14.06 5.54 1.25
N SER A 105 -14.27 4.38 0.62
CA SER A 105 -13.19 3.61 0.00
C SER A 105 -12.65 4.30 -1.26
N ASP A 106 -13.47 5.04 -1.99
CA ASP A 106 -13.04 5.80 -3.16
C ASP A 106 -12.08 6.94 -2.73
N TYR A 107 -12.43 7.69 -1.68
CA TYR A 107 -11.58 8.77 -1.16
C TYR A 107 -10.24 8.25 -0.66
N ILE A 108 -10.24 7.11 0.06
CA ILE A 108 -9.00 6.44 0.49
C ILE A 108 -8.16 6.06 -0.73
N LYS A 109 -8.78 5.44 -1.73
CA LYS A 109 -8.06 5.02 -2.94
C LYS A 109 -7.49 6.20 -3.70
N TRP A 110 -8.26 7.26 -3.92
CA TRP A 110 -7.79 8.46 -4.60
C TRP A 110 -6.64 9.14 -3.85
N ALA A 111 -6.69 9.16 -2.52
CA ALA A 111 -5.55 9.66 -1.74
C ALA A 111 -4.30 8.79 -1.94
N LEU A 112 -4.45 7.46 -1.94
CA LEU A 112 -3.34 6.51 -2.15
C LEU A 112 -2.83 6.46 -3.59
N ASP A 113 -3.56 7.01 -4.57
CA ASP A 113 -3.09 7.13 -5.95
C ASP A 113 -2.10 8.31 -6.15
N VAL A 114 -1.98 9.19 -5.15
CA VAL A 114 -0.99 10.28 -5.15
C VAL A 114 0.36 9.76 -4.63
N ASP A 115 1.45 10.14 -5.29
CA ASP A 115 2.80 9.73 -4.89
C ASP A 115 3.12 10.20 -3.47
N TYR A 116 3.93 9.44 -2.75
CA TYR A 116 4.37 9.69 -1.36
C TYR A 116 3.29 9.59 -0.28
N VAL A 117 2.07 9.16 -0.60
CA VAL A 117 1.05 8.82 0.39
C VAL A 117 1.20 7.36 0.78
N ALA A 118 1.55 7.10 2.05
CA ALA A 118 1.71 5.74 2.59
C ALA A 118 0.38 5.14 3.06
N ALA A 119 -0.48 5.95 3.68
CA ALA A 119 -1.78 5.50 4.17
C ALA A 119 -2.80 6.65 4.15
N ALA A 120 -4.08 6.29 4.08
CA ALA A 120 -5.18 7.24 4.07
C ALA A 120 -6.41 6.69 4.79
N TRP A 121 -7.15 7.56 5.46
CA TRP A 121 -8.42 7.26 6.16
C TRP A 121 -9.47 8.29 5.77
N CYS A 122 -10.72 7.86 5.65
CA CYS A 122 -11.83 8.72 5.30
C CYS A 122 -12.83 8.79 6.44
N PHE A 123 -13.12 10.00 6.88
CA PHE A 123 -14.08 10.32 7.94
C PHE A 123 -15.28 11.06 7.34
N PRO A 124 -16.37 10.34 7.02
CA PRO A 124 -17.60 10.99 6.54
C PRO A 124 -18.21 11.86 7.62
N LEU A 125 -18.78 13.00 7.22
CA LEU A 125 -19.52 13.91 8.10
C LEU A 125 -18.66 14.58 9.19
N GLY A 126 -17.34 14.62 9.07
CA GLY A 126 -16.45 15.19 10.09
C GLY A 126 -16.74 16.66 10.45
N GLN A 127 -17.32 17.44 9.52
CA GLN A 127 -17.75 18.82 9.73
C GLN A 127 -19.27 19.01 9.59
N GLY A 128 -20.04 17.91 9.61
CA GLY A 128 -21.48 17.91 9.41
C GLY A 128 -21.92 17.38 8.05
N LEU A 129 -23.18 17.57 7.72
CA LEU A 129 -23.78 16.98 6.54
C LEU A 129 -23.08 17.45 5.24
N GLY A 130 -22.70 16.48 4.42
CA GLY A 130 -22.11 16.75 3.11
C GLY A 130 -20.61 17.04 3.16
N THR A 131 -19.92 16.81 4.26
CA THR A 131 -18.47 16.97 4.37
C THR A 131 -17.75 15.63 4.41
N VAL A 132 -16.54 15.59 3.89
CA VAL A 132 -15.66 14.44 3.95
C VAL A 132 -14.28 14.92 4.36
N ASP A 133 -13.75 14.35 5.43
CA ASP A 133 -12.38 14.56 5.86
C ASP A 133 -11.54 13.33 5.49
N VAL A 134 -10.42 13.56 4.81
CA VAL A 134 -9.45 12.54 4.45
C VAL A 134 -8.18 12.82 5.22
N VAL A 135 -7.78 11.91 6.09
CA VAL A 135 -6.51 11.99 6.82
C VAL A 135 -5.48 11.15 6.08
N ILE A 136 -4.30 11.69 5.83
CA ILE A 136 -3.24 10.99 5.09
C ILE A 136 -1.96 10.92 5.91
N MET A 137 -1.23 9.84 5.72
CA MET A 137 0.16 9.66 6.19
C MET A 137 1.10 9.72 5.00
N ALA A 138 2.25 10.36 5.17
CA ALA A 138 3.31 10.39 4.18
C ALA A 138 4.20 9.14 4.27
N ASP A 139 4.89 8.82 3.18
CA ASP A 139 5.93 7.80 3.13
C ASP A 139 7.20 8.37 3.79
N GLU A 140 7.48 7.94 5.02
CA GLU A 140 8.61 8.42 5.81
C GLU A 140 9.96 8.19 5.14
N ASP A 141 10.12 7.09 4.41
CA ASP A 141 11.37 6.76 3.71
C ASP A 141 11.71 7.80 2.63
N HIS A 142 10.70 8.43 2.03
CA HIS A 142 10.87 9.43 0.97
C HIS A 142 10.77 10.85 1.49
N THR A 143 9.84 11.13 2.40
CA THR A 143 9.54 12.50 2.85
C THR A 143 10.29 12.89 4.13
N GLY A 144 10.89 11.90 4.81
CA GLY A 144 11.60 12.08 6.10
C GLY A 144 10.66 12.25 7.30
N SER A 145 9.34 12.10 7.12
CA SER A 145 8.35 12.16 8.21
C SER A 145 7.08 11.42 7.80
N GLU A 146 6.48 10.64 8.70
CA GLU A 146 5.16 10.06 8.46
C GLU A 146 4.02 11.10 8.44
N ILE A 147 4.27 12.30 9.03
CA ILE A 147 3.29 13.38 9.09
C ILE A 147 3.57 14.37 7.97
N PRO A 148 2.65 14.49 6.99
CA PRO A 148 2.77 15.49 5.95
C PRO A 148 2.54 16.90 6.48
N THR A 149 3.06 17.89 5.77
CA THR A 149 2.65 19.30 5.95
C THR A 149 1.24 19.50 5.41
N ASP A 150 0.50 20.47 5.92
CA ASP A 150 -0.93 20.68 5.59
C ASP A 150 -1.26 22.07 5.05
N HIS A 151 -0.30 22.76 4.46
CA HIS A 151 -0.45 24.14 3.97
C HIS A 151 0.16 24.35 2.60
N ALA A 152 -0.24 25.44 1.94
CA ALA A 152 0.46 26.01 0.83
C ALA A 152 1.33 27.17 1.32
N LEU A 153 2.63 27.13 1.04
CA LEU A 153 3.57 28.18 1.40
C LEU A 153 3.87 29.02 0.15
N THR A 154 3.85 30.34 0.28
CA THR A 154 4.17 31.27 -0.81
C THR A 154 5.33 32.17 -0.43
N GLY A 155 6.14 32.53 -1.42
CA GLY A 155 7.28 33.44 -1.21
C GLY A 155 7.88 33.94 -2.50
N SER A 156 9.08 34.46 -2.42
CA SER A 156 9.82 34.97 -3.59
C SER A 156 11.28 34.53 -3.49
N VAL A 157 11.80 34.03 -4.60
CA VAL A 157 13.20 33.59 -4.72
C VAL A 157 14.16 34.73 -4.50
N THR A 158 15.10 34.62 -3.60
CA THR A 158 16.08 35.68 -3.29
C THR A 158 17.40 35.50 -4.02
N ASP A 159 17.75 34.25 -4.40
CA ASP A 159 18.95 33.91 -5.16
C ASP A 159 18.68 32.69 -6.04
N THR A 160 19.51 32.44 -7.05
CA THR A 160 19.35 31.33 -8.00
C THR A 160 20.55 30.42 -8.00
N ALA A 161 20.28 29.11 -8.02
CA ALA A 161 21.25 28.07 -8.28
C ALA A 161 20.56 26.91 -9.03
N GLU A 162 21.31 26.15 -9.80
CA GLU A 162 20.76 25.03 -10.58
C GLU A 162 19.99 24.06 -9.70
N LYS A 163 18.71 23.85 -10.06
CA LYS A 163 17.78 22.97 -9.34
C LYS A 163 17.61 23.33 -7.85
N LYS A 164 17.63 24.61 -7.53
CA LYS A 164 17.42 25.10 -6.17
C LYS A 164 16.32 26.14 -6.13
N LEU A 165 15.58 26.15 -5.02
CA LEU A 165 14.78 27.27 -4.56
C LEU A 165 15.49 27.86 -3.36
N ILE A 166 15.85 29.14 -3.46
CA ILE A 166 16.58 29.88 -2.38
C ILE A 166 15.73 31.09 -1.99
N ASP A 167 15.33 31.13 -0.71
CA ASP A 167 14.64 32.27 -0.11
C ASP A 167 15.22 32.53 1.29
N SER A 168 15.95 33.63 1.42
CA SER A 168 16.62 34.02 2.67
C SER A 168 15.66 34.41 3.81
N GLY A 169 14.38 34.61 3.51
CA GLY A 169 13.33 34.92 4.48
C GLY A 169 12.50 33.70 4.91
N ALA A 170 12.73 32.55 4.31
CA ALA A 170 11.95 31.34 4.58
C ALA A 170 12.44 30.55 5.81
N THR A 171 11.59 29.62 6.25
CA THR A 171 11.90 28.64 7.33
C THR A 171 11.49 27.23 6.85
N PHE A 172 12.12 26.78 5.75
CA PHE A 172 11.72 25.53 5.08
C PHE A 172 11.90 24.29 5.94
N ALA A 173 12.91 24.24 6.81
CA ALA A 173 13.22 23.05 7.61
C ALA A 173 12.02 22.57 8.44
N ASP A 174 11.22 23.50 8.95
CA ASP A 174 10.05 23.17 9.78
C ASP A 174 8.74 23.05 8.96
N THR A 175 8.70 23.63 7.75
CA THR A 175 7.46 23.86 7.02
C THR A 175 7.34 23.07 5.71
N VAL A 176 8.42 22.48 5.21
CA VAL A 176 8.48 21.79 3.92
C VAL A 176 9.04 20.39 4.09
N ARG A 177 8.61 19.47 3.25
CA ARG A 177 9.14 18.09 3.20
C ARG A 177 9.56 17.71 1.78
N ALA A 178 10.44 16.74 1.66
CA ALA A 178 10.67 16.09 0.38
C ALA A 178 9.37 15.45 -0.12
N GLY A 179 9.10 15.55 -1.41
CA GLY A 179 7.82 15.13 -1.99
C GLY A 179 6.79 16.26 -2.15
N ASP A 180 6.94 17.40 -1.46
CA ASP A 180 6.15 18.59 -1.75
C ASP A 180 6.51 19.13 -3.14
N ILE A 181 5.61 19.89 -3.76
CA ILE A 181 5.80 20.46 -5.10
C ILE A 181 6.07 21.95 -4.99
N ALA A 182 7.19 22.39 -5.54
CA ALA A 182 7.46 23.81 -5.78
C ALA A 182 6.91 24.22 -7.15
N VAL A 183 6.12 25.28 -7.19
CA VAL A 183 5.58 25.90 -8.39
C VAL A 183 6.23 27.27 -8.57
N ASN A 184 6.73 27.55 -9.77
CA ASN A 184 7.10 28.90 -10.17
C ASN A 184 5.86 29.58 -10.74
N ASP A 185 5.29 30.53 -9.99
CA ASP A 185 4.02 31.18 -10.34
C ASP A 185 4.15 32.13 -11.54
N ASP A 186 5.37 32.58 -11.83
CA ASP A 186 5.62 33.51 -12.95
C ASP A 186 5.77 32.77 -14.29
N LEU A 187 6.27 31.51 -14.25
CA LEU A 187 6.52 30.68 -15.44
C LEU A 187 5.54 29.52 -15.61
N ASP A 188 4.64 29.32 -14.65
CA ASP A 188 3.69 28.19 -14.59
C ASP A 188 4.40 26.83 -14.78
N THR A 189 5.53 26.65 -14.07
CA THR A 189 6.33 25.42 -14.08
C THR A 189 6.43 24.85 -12.67
N GLU A 190 6.49 23.53 -12.56
CA GLU A 190 6.55 22.84 -11.27
C GLU A 190 7.68 21.82 -11.20
N ALA A 191 8.19 21.59 -9.99
CA ALA A 191 9.20 20.58 -9.69
C ALA A 191 8.97 19.99 -8.30
N VAL A 192 9.25 18.69 -8.16
CA VAL A 192 9.20 18.00 -6.87
C VAL A 192 10.40 18.43 -6.04
N ILE A 193 10.18 18.72 -4.76
CA ILE A 193 11.23 18.99 -3.78
C ILE A 193 11.87 17.65 -3.40
N THR A 194 13.15 17.49 -3.70
CA THR A 194 13.90 16.25 -3.47
C THR A 194 14.61 16.23 -2.13
N ALA A 195 14.93 17.40 -1.57
CA ALA A 195 15.52 17.52 -0.24
C ALA A 195 15.31 18.94 0.32
N VAL A 196 15.22 19.03 1.64
CA VAL A 196 15.28 20.29 2.40
C VAL A 196 16.71 20.47 2.86
N ASP A 197 17.45 21.39 2.24
CA ASP A 197 18.89 21.59 2.52
C ASP A 197 19.12 22.47 3.78
N GLY A 198 18.09 23.16 4.22
CA GLY A 198 18.08 24.03 5.39
C GLY A 198 16.91 25.02 5.36
N ASP A 199 16.91 25.99 6.28
CA ASP A 199 15.80 26.93 6.41
C ASP A 199 15.52 27.76 5.15
N THR A 200 16.55 28.05 4.38
CA THR A 200 16.48 29.02 3.26
C THR A 200 16.68 28.38 1.87
N GLN A 201 16.85 27.06 1.82
CA GLN A 201 17.19 26.39 0.56
C GLN A 201 16.54 25.01 0.43
N LEU A 202 16.01 24.75 -0.75
CA LEU A 202 15.45 23.46 -1.17
C LEU A 202 16.15 22.95 -2.43
N SER A 203 16.30 21.63 -2.55
CA SER A 203 16.70 20.93 -3.77
C SER A 203 15.48 20.50 -4.56
N LEU A 204 15.52 20.69 -5.89
CA LEU A 204 14.41 20.41 -6.80
C LEU A 204 14.76 19.32 -7.82
N SER A 205 13.77 18.62 -8.31
CA SER A 205 13.92 17.61 -9.37
C SER A 205 14.26 18.24 -10.74
N ALA A 206 13.83 19.48 -10.98
CA ALA A 206 14.07 20.24 -12.20
C ALA A 206 14.48 21.69 -11.88
N ASP A 207 15.16 22.33 -12.82
CA ASP A 207 15.54 23.75 -12.70
C ASP A 207 14.40 24.61 -13.22
N ILE A 208 13.61 25.17 -12.31
CA ILE A 208 12.42 25.98 -12.63
C ILE A 208 12.56 27.46 -12.22
N PHE A 209 13.60 27.81 -11.44
CA PHE A 209 13.86 29.18 -11.00
C PHE A 209 15.14 29.70 -11.64
N THR A 210 15.00 30.55 -12.62
CA THR A 210 16.10 31.10 -13.45
C THR A 210 16.50 32.52 -13.09
N GLU A 211 15.65 33.22 -12.37
CA GLU A 211 15.88 34.63 -11.98
C GLU A 211 15.45 34.85 -10.52
N ALA A 212 16.13 35.77 -9.85
CA ALA A 212 15.71 36.24 -8.53
C ALA A 212 14.39 37.03 -8.63
N ALA A 213 13.68 37.11 -7.51
CA ALA A 213 12.39 37.75 -7.35
C ALA A 213 11.21 37.03 -8.06
N GLN A 214 11.42 35.85 -8.66
CA GLN A 214 10.31 35.02 -9.11
C GLN A 214 9.48 34.54 -7.91
N SER A 215 8.16 34.57 -8.06
CA SER A 215 7.21 34.14 -7.05
C SER A 215 7.11 32.63 -7.06
N TYR A 216 6.95 32.02 -5.88
CA TYR A 216 6.73 30.60 -5.78
C TYR A 216 5.59 30.25 -4.84
N THR A 217 4.94 29.13 -5.12
CA THR A 217 4.01 28.43 -4.23
C THR A 217 4.53 27.02 -3.98
N ILE A 218 4.61 26.60 -2.71
CA ILE A 218 4.90 25.21 -2.33
C ILE A 218 3.58 24.55 -1.96
N LYS A 219 3.24 23.47 -2.65
CA LYS A 219 2.07 22.65 -2.41
C LYS A 219 2.50 21.47 -1.55
N SER A 220 2.02 21.43 -0.31
CA SER A 220 2.20 20.28 0.57
C SER A 220 1.50 19.03 0.04
N LEU A 221 1.85 17.86 0.57
CA LEU A 221 1.24 16.60 0.16
C LEU A 221 -0.30 16.61 0.36
N THR A 222 -0.80 17.24 1.43
CA THR A 222 -2.25 17.36 1.66
C THR A 222 -2.93 18.20 0.59
N VAL A 223 -2.28 19.25 0.10
CA VAL A 223 -2.79 20.09 -1.00
C VAL A 223 -2.81 19.31 -2.32
N GLN A 224 -1.75 18.57 -2.63
CA GLN A 224 -1.68 17.72 -3.82
C GLN A 224 -2.79 16.67 -3.85
N VAL A 225 -2.99 15.96 -2.73
CA VAL A 225 -4.06 14.97 -2.58
C VAL A 225 -5.44 15.63 -2.73
N LYS A 226 -5.63 16.81 -2.15
CA LYS A 226 -6.90 17.55 -2.28
C LYS A 226 -7.16 17.95 -3.74
N GLU A 227 -6.18 18.49 -4.43
CA GLU A 227 -6.29 18.87 -5.85
C GLU A 227 -6.62 17.65 -6.71
N TYR A 228 -5.94 16.52 -6.48
CA TYR A 228 -6.23 15.28 -7.20
C TYR A 228 -7.66 14.77 -6.94
N ILE A 229 -8.08 14.70 -5.68
CA ILE A 229 -9.45 14.29 -5.31
C ILE A 229 -10.47 15.22 -5.99
N ASP A 230 -10.22 16.52 -6.05
CA ASP A 230 -11.12 17.49 -6.69
C ASP A 230 -11.30 17.24 -8.21
N THR A 231 -10.33 16.59 -8.87
CA THR A 231 -10.44 16.20 -10.29
C THR A 231 -11.25 14.94 -10.53
N VAL A 232 -11.22 13.99 -9.58
CA VAL A 232 -11.81 12.64 -9.75
C VAL A 232 -13.14 12.44 -9.04
N ARG A 233 -13.47 13.30 -8.06
CA ARG A 233 -14.70 13.20 -7.27
C ARG A 233 -15.94 13.55 -8.09
N PRO A 234 -17.12 13.03 -7.72
CA PRO A 234 -18.39 13.43 -8.32
C PRO A 234 -18.66 14.93 -8.19
N VAL A 235 -19.28 15.52 -9.23
CA VAL A 235 -19.65 16.96 -9.29
C VAL A 235 -20.54 17.40 -8.13
N THR A 236 -21.34 16.49 -7.58
CA THR A 236 -22.25 16.73 -6.44
C THR A 236 -21.56 16.62 -5.07
N GLY A 237 -20.25 16.39 -5.03
CA GLY A 237 -19.47 16.31 -3.80
C GLY A 237 -19.43 17.65 -3.06
N HIS A 238 -19.56 17.60 -1.75
CA HIS A 238 -19.51 18.76 -0.87
C HIS A 238 -18.07 19.12 -0.46
N LEU A 239 -17.93 19.82 0.66
CA LEU A 239 -16.61 20.24 1.15
C LEU A 239 -15.75 19.02 1.52
N ILE A 240 -14.58 18.93 0.88
CA ILE A 240 -13.57 17.94 1.18
C ILE A 240 -12.38 18.64 1.82
N ARG A 241 -11.89 18.07 2.91
CA ARG A 241 -10.64 18.49 3.53
C ARG A 241 -9.68 17.29 3.53
N VAL A 242 -8.44 17.56 3.19
CA VAL A 242 -7.33 16.61 3.38
C VAL A 242 -6.48 17.15 4.52
N LEU A 243 -6.21 16.32 5.50
CA LEU A 243 -5.61 16.70 6.78
C LEU A 243 -4.41 15.81 7.07
N ALA A 244 -3.41 16.37 7.74
CA ALA A 244 -2.40 15.60 8.44
C ALA A 244 -2.96 15.12 9.79
N PRO A 245 -2.63 13.91 10.27
CA PRO A 245 -2.97 13.49 11.62
C PRO A 245 -2.12 14.24 12.65
N SER A 246 -2.66 14.42 13.83
CA SER A 246 -1.87 14.79 15.02
C SER A 246 -1.32 13.53 15.69
N ILE A 247 -0.23 13.66 16.44
CA ILE A 247 0.38 12.53 17.17
C ILE A 247 0.17 12.70 18.68
N GLN A 248 -0.39 11.65 19.29
CA GLN A 248 -0.35 11.42 20.72
C GLN A 248 0.76 10.43 21.04
N SER A 249 1.85 10.90 21.64
CA SER A 249 2.92 10.02 22.13
C SER A 249 2.49 9.35 23.42
N GLU A 250 2.51 8.00 23.47
CA GLU A 250 2.09 7.24 24.63
C GLU A 250 3.26 6.50 25.26
N ASP A 251 3.51 6.80 26.54
CA ASP A 251 4.54 6.12 27.32
C ASP A 251 3.99 4.84 27.95
N ILE A 252 4.70 3.72 27.72
CA ILE A 252 4.31 2.42 28.27
C ILE A 252 5.29 2.01 29.36
N THR A 253 4.78 1.80 30.57
CA THR A 253 5.57 1.25 31.67
C THR A 253 4.89 0.01 32.24
N MET A 254 5.62 -1.10 32.36
CA MET A 254 5.10 -2.31 32.98
C MET A 254 6.18 -3.09 33.73
N THR A 255 5.74 -3.85 34.74
CA THR A 255 6.56 -4.84 35.43
C THR A 255 6.05 -6.23 35.05
N VAL A 256 6.94 -7.07 34.53
CA VAL A 256 6.64 -8.44 34.11
C VAL A 256 7.31 -9.45 35.03
N GLY A 257 6.62 -10.56 35.33
CA GLY A 257 7.18 -11.70 36.07
C GLY A 257 7.45 -12.88 35.14
N GLY A 258 8.39 -13.73 35.51
CA GLY A 258 8.76 -14.93 34.74
C GLY A 258 10.04 -14.73 33.93
N THR A 259 10.18 -15.52 32.84
CA THR A 259 11.35 -15.48 31.93
C THR A 259 10.97 -14.71 30.64
N ALA A 260 10.45 -13.49 30.80
CA ALA A 260 9.99 -12.69 29.69
C ALA A 260 11.15 -12.14 28.86
N ASP A 261 10.99 -12.15 27.53
CA ASP A 261 11.90 -11.46 26.60
C ASP A 261 11.46 -9.98 26.49
N THR A 262 12.03 -9.14 27.34
CA THR A 262 11.69 -7.71 27.40
C THR A 262 12.01 -6.95 26.11
N SER A 263 13.04 -7.35 25.37
CA SER A 263 13.40 -6.74 24.08
C SER A 263 12.33 -7.01 23.03
N ARG A 264 11.85 -8.25 22.99
CA ARG A 264 10.80 -8.64 22.06
C ARG A 264 9.45 -8.03 22.41
N ILE A 265 9.13 -7.95 23.71
CA ILE A 265 7.92 -7.25 24.16
C ILE A 265 7.95 -5.79 23.71
N THR A 266 9.09 -5.09 23.90
CA THR A 266 9.24 -3.70 23.44
C THR A 266 9.05 -3.56 21.95
N ALA A 267 9.65 -4.45 21.14
CA ALA A 267 9.49 -4.43 19.69
C ALA A 267 8.03 -4.69 19.25
N ASP A 268 7.37 -5.67 19.85
CA ASP A 268 5.99 -6.03 19.52
C ASP A 268 5.00 -4.93 19.95
N ILE A 269 5.23 -4.26 21.08
CA ILE A 269 4.42 -3.09 21.50
C ILE A 269 4.66 -1.91 20.55
N THR A 270 5.91 -1.64 20.17
CA THR A 270 6.21 -0.60 19.17
C THR A 270 5.51 -0.88 17.86
N ALA A 271 5.53 -2.12 17.39
CA ALA A 271 4.83 -2.52 16.17
C ALA A 271 3.31 -2.36 16.30
N LEU A 272 2.72 -2.70 17.47
CA LEU A 272 1.30 -2.48 17.74
C LEU A 272 0.94 -1.00 17.63
N LEU A 273 1.70 -0.12 18.32
CA LEU A 273 1.42 1.32 18.33
C LEU A 273 1.57 1.94 16.94
N ASN A 274 2.58 1.53 16.18
CA ASN A 274 2.80 2.00 14.81
C ASN A 274 1.72 1.51 13.82
N ALA A 275 1.00 0.44 14.15
CA ALA A 275 -0.09 -0.08 13.32
C ALA A 275 -1.43 0.64 13.56
N LEU A 276 -1.57 1.43 14.65
CA LEU A 276 -2.78 2.18 14.95
C LEU A 276 -2.95 3.35 13.98
N GLY A 277 -4.16 3.46 13.41
CA GLY A 277 -4.59 4.59 12.59
C GLY A 277 -5.20 5.74 13.41
N PRO A 278 -5.59 6.85 12.74
CA PRO A 278 -6.26 7.96 13.41
C PRO A 278 -7.57 7.53 14.07
N GLY A 279 -7.73 7.87 15.35
CA GLY A 279 -8.91 7.54 16.15
C GLY A 279 -8.95 6.09 16.67
N ASP A 280 -7.95 5.25 16.37
CA ASP A 280 -7.91 3.88 16.87
C ASP A 280 -7.58 3.82 18.36
N VAL A 281 -8.33 3.01 19.10
CA VAL A 281 -8.18 2.85 20.54
C VAL A 281 -7.03 1.89 20.86
N LEU A 282 -6.11 2.29 21.72
CA LEU A 282 -5.13 1.41 22.31
C LEU A 282 -5.74 0.64 23.48
N TYR A 283 -5.96 -0.66 23.31
CA TYR A 283 -6.48 -1.52 24.36
C TYR A 283 -5.36 -2.03 25.26
N VAL A 284 -5.47 -1.78 26.55
CA VAL A 284 -4.49 -2.25 27.56
C VAL A 284 -4.32 -3.76 27.58
N ASP A 285 -5.39 -4.50 27.27
CA ASP A 285 -5.33 -5.96 27.23
C ASP A 285 -4.51 -6.51 26.04
N GLN A 286 -4.37 -5.76 24.93
CA GLN A 286 -3.46 -6.12 23.85
C GLN A 286 -2.00 -6.05 24.32
N ILE A 287 -1.64 -5.01 25.08
CA ILE A 287 -0.30 -4.86 25.65
C ILE A 287 0.03 -6.04 26.61
N LYS A 288 -0.93 -6.39 27.48
CA LYS A 288 -0.77 -7.57 28.38
C LYS A 288 -0.63 -8.87 27.59
N ALA A 289 -1.42 -9.05 26.52
CA ALA A 289 -1.34 -10.25 25.68
C ALA A 289 0.03 -10.38 25.00
N ILE A 290 0.61 -9.28 24.51
CA ILE A 290 1.96 -9.25 23.97
C ILE A 290 2.98 -9.70 25.02
N ALA A 291 2.91 -9.17 26.25
CA ALA A 291 3.83 -9.57 27.32
C ALA A 291 3.72 -11.07 27.63
N ILE A 292 2.51 -11.62 27.77
CA ILE A 292 2.28 -13.03 28.05
C ILE A 292 2.76 -13.91 26.90
N ASN A 293 2.51 -13.55 25.65
CA ASN A 293 2.95 -14.28 24.47
C ASN A 293 4.50 -14.34 24.35
N ASN A 294 5.20 -13.38 24.96
CA ASN A 294 6.65 -13.31 25.00
C ASN A 294 7.25 -13.79 26.34
N GLY A 295 6.52 -14.67 27.05
CA GLY A 295 7.05 -15.44 28.20
C GLY A 295 6.81 -14.82 29.56
N ALA A 296 6.07 -13.71 29.67
CA ALA A 296 5.64 -13.19 30.96
C ALA A 296 4.60 -14.11 31.62
N THR A 297 4.77 -14.41 32.88
CA THR A 297 3.77 -15.15 33.67
C THR A 297 2.80 -14.23 34.39
N THR A 298 3.20 -13.00 34.65
CA THR A 298 2.39 -11.94 35.25
C THR A 298 2.75 -10.58 34.68
N VAL A 299 1.78 -9.69 34.61
CA VAL A 299 1.96 -8.26 34.27
C VAL A 299 1.39 -7.45 35.40
N SER A 300 2.21 -6.56 35.96
CA SER A 300 1.82 -5.65 37.05
C SER A 300 2.28 -4.23 36.77
N SER A 301 1.70 -3.27 37.47
CA SER A 301 2.07 -1.85 37.36
C SER A 301 2.06 -1.31 35.93
N LEU A 302 1.05 -1.74 35.12
CA LEU A 302 0.92 -1.29 33.73
C LEU A 302 0.43 0.16 33.66
N THR A 303 1.14 0.97 32.92
CA THR A 303 0.73 2.32 32.49
C THR A 303 0.75 2.34 30.96
N PRO A 304 -0.32 2.82 30.30
CA PRO A 304 -1.58 3.32 30.87
C PRO A 304 -2.36 2.23 31.61
N ALA A 305 -3.12 2.61 32.63
CA ALA A 305 -3.91 1.69 33.46
C ALA A 305 -5.27 1.35 32.83
N ALA A 306 -5.72 2.13 31.87
CA ALA A 306 -6.97 1.97 31.13
C ALA A 306 -6.73 2.22 29.64
N ASP A 307 -7.68 1.78 28.80
CA ASP A 307 -7.62 1.99 27.35
C ASP A 307 -7.47 3.47 27.02
N VAL A 308 -6.62 3.75 26.01
CA VAL A 308 -6.35 5.12 25.55
C VAL A 308 -7.14 5.35 24.28
N THR A 309 -8.01 6.37 24.30
CA THR A 309 -8.84 6.76 23.16
C THR A 309 -8.37 8.13 22.68
N PRO A 310 -7.69 8.20 21.52
CA PRO A 310 -7.27 9.46 20.95
C PRO A 310 -8.45 10.21 20.31
N ASP A 311 -8.23 11.47 19.93
CA ASP A 311 -9.18 12.21 19.11
C ASP A 311 -9.30 11.62 17.71
N ALA A 312 -10.39 11.95 16.99
CA ALA A 312 -10.74 11.31 15.71
C ALA A 312 -9.63 11.37 14.63
N TYR A 313 -8.79 12.42 14.64
CA TYR A 313 -7.70 12.61 13.68
C TYR A 313 -6.32 12.47 14.34
N GLU A 314 -6.27 11.97 15.56
CA GLU A 314 -5.06 11.78 16.32
C GLU A 314 -4.60 10.32 16.27
N MET A 315 -3.32 10.10 16.11
CA MET A 315 -2.69 8.77 16.06
C MET A 315 -1.84 8.55 17.30
N ILE A 316 -2.00 7.38 17.91
CA ILE A 316 -1.12 6.98 19.02
C ILE A 316 0.20 6.49 18.42
N ARG A 317 1.32 7.02 18.95
CA ARG A 317 2.67 6.59 18.58
C ARG A 317 3.49 6.26 19.83
N PRO A 318 4.49 5.38 19.72
CA PRO A 318 5.29 4.99 20.87
C PRO A 318 6.07 6.18 21.43
N GLY A 319 5.89 6.43 22.71
CA GLY A 319 6.77 7.25 23.53
C GLY A 319 7.88 6.39 24.14
N THR A 320 8.17 6.59 25.42
CA THR A 320 9.15 5.77 26.15
C THR A 320 8.51 4.45 26.59
N ILE A 321 9.08 3.31 26.18
CA ILE A 321 8.63 1.97 26.61
C ILE A 321 9.63 1.42 27.62
N THR A 322 9.18 1.22 28.87
CA THR A 322 10.00 0.71 29.98
C THR A 322 9.40 -0.57 30.54
N ILE A 323 10.16 -1.68 30.45
CA ILE A 323 9.76 -3.01 30.93
C ILE A 323 10.76 -3.49 31.99
N SER A 324 10.28 -3.79 33.18
CA SER A 324 11.09 -4.19 34.35
C SER A 324 10.64 -5.55 34.94
#